data_1a841615202c5a3eb689827ee112c2ac
#
_entry.id   1a841615202c5a3eb689827ee112c2ac
#
_cell.length_a   1.000
_cell.length_b   1.000
_cell.length_c   1.000
_cell.angle_alpha   90.00
_cell.angle_beta   90.00
_cell.angle_gamma   90.00
#
_symmetry.space_group_name_H-M   'P 1'
#
loop_
_entity.id
_entity.type
_entity.pdbx_description
1 polymer ?
#
loop_
_entity_poly.entity_id
_entity_poly.type
_entity_poly.pdbx_seq_one_letter_code
_entity_poly.pdbx_strand_id
1 'polypeptide(L)'
;QAAYLYKFYKRNNFSYVQLIPCMGNSWETDGRIAEAENEFSVRPESYGRFLSEIFDLWYPDFCAGEDMEIRTFSNLAQMAAGYPAEECGMNGCCSCYFVVEADGSVYPCDFYCTDAYCLGTVEKPFEELLKNKKVGEFIGYSKRKPKECLQCPYYRLCRGGCRHWREPDSQLNYLCAG
;
A
#
# COMPACT_ATOMS: atom_id res chain seq x y z
N GLN A 1 -7.67 -18.60 -11.25
CA GLN A 1 -6.34 -18.54 -10.63
C GLN A 1 -6.44 -18.42 -9.10
N ALA A 2 -7.37 -17.61 -8.58
CA ALA A 2 -7.55 -17.39 -7.13
C ALA A 2 -7.75 -18.70 -6.35
N ALA A 3 -8.70 -19.55 -6.79
CA ALA A 3 -8.96 -20.82 -6.13
C ALA A 3 -7.78 -21.80 -6.16
N TYR A 4 -6.97 -21.79 -7.23
CA TYR A 4 -5.75 -22.59 -7.30
C TYR A 4 -4.73 -22.10 -6.28
N LEU A 5 -4.49 -20.79 -6.22
CA LEU A 5 -3.52 -20.18 -5.31
C LEU A 5 -3.94 -20.36 -3.85
N TYR A 6 -5.22 -20.18 -3.53
CA TYR A 6 -5.76 -20.40 -2.20
C TYR A 6 -5.55 -21.85 -1.72
N LYS A 7 -5.89 -22.83 -2.58
CA LYS A 7 -5.64 -24.24 -2.30
C LYS A 7 -4.17 -24.57 -2.14
N PHE A 8 -3.30 -23.91 -2.91
CA PHE A 8 -1.85 -24.08 -2.79
C PHE A 8 -1.36 -23.62 -1.41
N TYR A 9 -1.80 -22.47 -0.92
CA TYR A 9 -1.43 -21.96 0.40
C TYR A 9 -1.91 -22.94 1.51
N LYS A 10 -3.15 -23.39 1.44
CA LYS A 10 -3.68 -24.36 2.42
C LYS A 10 -2.91 -25.68 2.41
N ARG A 11 -2.62 -26.24 1.25
CA ARG A 11 -1.88 -27.51 1.13
C ARG A 11 -0.45 -27.44 1.65
N ASN A 12 0.15 -26.27 1.61
CA ASN A 12 1.52 -26.07 2.08
C ASN A 12 1.59 -25.44 3.48
N ASN A 13 0.45 -25.36 4.18
CA ASN A 13 0.36 -24.86 5.55
C ASN A 13 0.90 -23.42 5.72
N PHE A 14 0.64 -22.53 4.76
CA PHE A 14 0.92 -21.11 4.96
C PHE A 14 -0.06 -20.55 5.98
N SER A 15 0.45 -20.08 7.10
CA SER A 15 -0.36 -19.42 8.13
C SER A 15 -0.50 -17.90 7.91
N TYR A 16 0.40 -17.30 7.13
CA TYR A 16 0.40 -15.86 6.86
C TYR A 16 0.69 -15.60 5.38
N VAL A 17 -0.18 -14.81 4.74
CA VAL A 17 -0.08 -14.48 3.31
C VAL A 17 -0.27 -12.98 3.12
N GLN A 18 0.58 -12.39 2.29
CA GLN A 18 0.44 -11.00 1.84
C GLN A 18 0.29 -10.96 0.32
N LEU A 19 -0.80 -10.38 -0.17
CA LEU A 19 -1.08 -10.23 -1.60
C LEU A 19 -0.65 -8.82 -2.03
N ILE A 20 0.53 -8.72 -2.64
CA ILE A 20 1.09 -7.45 -3.11
C ILE A 20 0.84 -7.33 -4.61
N PRO A 21 0.13 -6.30 -5.10
CA PRO A 21 -0.04 -6.09 -6.52
C PRO A 21 1.30 -5.80 -7.18
N CYS A 22 1.61 -6.49 -8.27
CA CYS A 22 2.72 -6.11 -9.12
C CYS A 22 2.34 -4.84 -9.88
N MET A 23 3.06 -3.77 -9.59
CA MET A 23 2.85 -2.46 -10.21
C MET A 23 4.10 -2.09 -10.99
N GLY A 24 3.91 -1.55 -12.20
CA GLY A 24 4.99 -0.95 -12.96
C GLY A 24 5.59 0.27 -12.26
N ASN A 25 6.38 1.04 -12.99
CA ASN A 25 7.10 2.19 -12.46
C ASN A 25 6.20 3.16 -11.67
N SER A 26 6.77 3.73 -10.60
CA SER A 26 6.06 4.70 -9.78
C SER A 26 5.78 5.99 -10.57
N TRP A 27 4.64 6.58 -10.30
CA TRP A 27 4.19 7.84 -10.90
C TRP A 27 5.05 9.05 -10.51
N GLU A 28 5.87 8.95 -9.45
CA GLU A 28 6.55 10.10 -8.86
C GLU A 28 8.05 10.24 -9.18
N THR A 29 8.68 9.25 -9.81
CA THR A 29 10.15 9.28 -9.94
C THR A 29 10.68 10.28 -10.97
N ASP A 30 9.86 10.72 -11.94
CA ASP A 30 10.27 11.73 -12.95
C ASP A 30 9.13 12.51 -13.61
N GLY A 31 7.94 12.51 -13.02
CA GLY A 31 6.78 13.23 -13.56
C GLY A 31 6.24 12.67 -14.87
N ARG A 32 6.72 11.51 -15.26
CA ARG A 32 6.23 10.76 -16.40
C ARG A 32 5.73 9.42 -15.91
N ILE A 33 4.45 9.19 -16.14
CA ILE A 33 3.99 7.83 -16.33
C ILE A 33 4.82 7.33 -17.50
N ALA A 34 5.77 6.44 -17.25
CA ALA A 34 6.30 5.69 -18.34
C ALA A 34 5.09 4.98 -18.97
N GLU A 35 4.75 5.32 -20.20
CA GLU A 35 3.75 4.66 -21.03
C GLU A 35 4.07 3.18 -21.30
N ALA A 36 5.10 2.65 -20.65
CA ALA A 36 5.28 1.23 -20.55
C ALA A 36 4.14 0.71 -19.66
N GLU A 37 3.01 0.35 -20.31
CA GLU A 37 2.24 -0.78 -19.83
C GLU A 37 3.25 -1.89 -19.61
N ASN A 38 3.80 -1.93 -18.40
CA ASN A 38 4.68 -3.01 -18.03
C ASN A 38 3.78 -4.24 -18.11
N GLU A 39 4.13 -5.17 -19.01
CA GLU A 39 3.40 -6.43 -19.24
C GLU A 39 3.03 -7.14 -17.92
N PHE A 40 3.77 -6.84 -16.86
CA PHE A 40 3.59 -7.42 -15.52
C PHE A 40 2.71 -6.59 -14.57
N SER A 41 2.31 -5.36 -14.93
CA SER A 41 1.44 -4.56 -14.07
C SER A 41 0.03 -5.12 -14.03
N VAL A 42 -0.52 -5.24 -12.81
CA VAL A 42 -1.91 -5.68 -12.66
C VAL A 42 -2.87 -4.57 -13.11
N ARG A 43 -3.96 -4.96 -13.76
CA ARG A 43 -5.07 -4.06 -14.05
C ARG A 43 -5.99 -3.97 -12.83
N PRO A 44 -6.48 -2.77 -12.46
CA PRO A 44 -7.34 -2.58 -11.28
C PRO A 44 -8.49 -3.58 -11.21
N GLU A 45 -9.25 -3.73 -12.29
CA GLU A 45 -10.43 -4.60 -12.34
C GLU A 45 -10.05 -6.09 -12.18
N SER A 46 -8.91 -6.48 -12.75
CA SER A 46 -8.42 -7.86 -12.62
C SER A 46 -7.94 -8.16 -11.20
N TYR A 47 -7.30 -7.18 -10.55
CA TYR A 47 -6.85 -7.31 -9.18
C TYR A 47 -8.01 -7.30 -8.20
N GLY A 48 -8.98 -6.41 -8.37
CA GLY A 48 -10.19 -6.37 -7.55
C GLY A 48 -10.99 -7.67 -7.64
N ARG A 49 -11.16 -8.22 -8.86
CA ARG A 49 -11.81 -9.53 -9.04
C ARG A 49 -11.05 -10.65 -8.35
N PHE A 50 -9.72 -10.66 -8.51
CA PHE A 50 -8.86 -11.65 -7.86
C PHE A 50 -8.98 -11.59 -6.33
N LEU A 51 -8.96 -10.39 -5.74
CA LEU A 51 -9.13 -10.22 -4.29
C LEU A 51 -10.52 -10.68 -3.84
N SER A 52 -11.57 -10.34 -4.59
CA SER A 52 -12.93 -10.78 -4.27
C SER A 52 -13.06 -12.30 -4.30
N GLU A 53 -12.54 -12.96 -5.34
CA GLU A 53 -12.55 -14.43 -5.45
C GLU A 53 -11.77 -15.11 -4.30
N ILE A 54 -10.64 -14.55 -3.87
CA ILE A 54 -9.89 -15.09 -2.71
C ILE A 54 -10.64 -14.82 -1.40
N PHE A 55 -11.23 -13.64 -1.26
CA PHE A 55 -12.02 -13.30 -0.07
C PHE A 55 -13.18 -14.26 0.13
N ASP A 56 -13.91 -14.59 -0.92
CA ASP A 56 -15.03 -15.53 -0.87
C ASP A 56 -14.63 -16.96 -0.45
N LEU A 57 -13.37 -17.34 -0.68
CA LEU A 57 -12.80 -18.60 -0.22
C LEU A 57 -12.27 -18.51 1.21
N TRP A 58 -11.61 -17.42 1.55
CA TRP A 58 -10.97 -17.21 2.84
C TRP A 58 -11.97 -16.92 3.96
N TYR A 59 -12.99 -16.12 3.70
CA TYR A 59 -13.91 -15.65 4.75
C TYR A 59 -14.68 -16.77 5.46
N PRO A 60 -15.22 -17.80 4.77
CA PRO A 60 -15.82 -18.94 5.43
C PRO A 60 -14.84 -19.73 6.33
N ASP A 61 -13.61 -19.91 5.86
CA ASP A 61 -12.55 -20.59 6.61
C ASP A 61 -12.14 -19.78 7.86
N PHE A 62 -12.00 -18.47 7.70
CA PHE A 62 -11.75 -17.53 8.81
C PHE A 62 -12.87 -17.59 9.86
N CYS A 63 -14.14 -17.59 9.43
CA CYS A 63 -15.28 -17.73 10.35
C CYS A 63 -15.33 -19.11 11.04
N ALA A 64 -14.78 -20.15 10.41
CA ALA A 64 -14.65 -21.48 10.98
C ALA A 64 -13.45 -21.62 11.96
N GLY A 65 -12.62 -20.57 12.10
CA GLY A 65 -11.48 -20.56 12.99
C GLY A 65 -10.21 -21.19 12.38
N GLU A 66 -10.10 -21.22 11.06
CA GLU A 66 -8.87 -21.64 10.42
C GLU A 66 -7.78 -20.55 10.51
N ASP A 67 -6.54 -20.97 10.77
CA ASP A 67 -5.42 -20.08 11.13
C ASP A 67 -4.74 -19.35 9.97
N MET A 68 -5.24 -19.48 8.73
CA MET A 68 -4.62 -18.79 7.61
C MET A 68 -5.03 -17.31 7.57
N GLU A 69 -4.08 -16.45 7.85
CA GLU A 69 -4.24 -15.00 7.77
C GLU A 69 -3.86 -14.48 6.38
N ILE A 70 -4.78 -13.75 5.75
CA ILE A 70 -4.47 -12.90 4.58
C ILE A 70 -4.47 -11.46 5.05
N ARG A 71 -3.30 -10.87 5.15
CA ARG A 71 -3.06 -9.57 5.81
C ARG A 71 -4.06 -8.48 5.41
N THR A 72 -4.30 -8.29 4.12
CA THR A 72 -5.22 -7.25 3.63
C THR A 72 -6.65 -7.49 4.15
N PHE A 73 -7.10 -8.73 4.20
CA PHE A 73 -8.46 -9.04 4.66
C PHE A 73 -8.58 -8.91 6.17
N SER A 74 -7.58 -9.41 6.92
CA SER A 74 -7.53 -9.25 8.37
C SER A 74 -7.51 -7.77 8.76
N ASN A 75 -6.70 -6.95 8.07
CA ASN A 75 -6.64 -5.51 8.28
C ASN A 75 -7.99 -4.84 7.99
N LEU A 76 -8.66 -5.18 6.89
CA LEU A 76 -9.99 -4.65 6.55
C LEU A 76 -11.05 -5.06 7.57
N ALA A 77 -11.04 -6.32 8.03
CA ALA A 77 -11.97 -6.82 9.05
C ALA A 77 -11.77 -6.09 10.38
N GLN A 78 -10.53 -5.90 10.81
CA GLN A 78 -10.19 -5.13 12.02
C GLN A 78 -10.66 -3.69 11.90
N MET A 79 -10.40 -3.02 10.78
CA MET A 79 -10.86 -1.65 10.53
C MET A 79 -12.40 -1.55 10.53
N ALA A 80 -13.10 -2.53 9.96
CA ALA A 80 -14.55 -2.59 10.00
C ALA A 80 -15.09 -2.75 11.43
N ALA A 81 -14.36 -3.46 12.29
CA ALA A 81 -14.63 -3.59 13.72
C ALA A 81 -14.21 -2.35 14.56
N GLY A 82 -13.64 -1.32 13.93
CA GLY A 82 -13.27 -0.06 14.57
C GLY A 82 -11.83 0.03 15.08
N TYR A 83 -10.98 -0.96 14.77
CA TYR A 83 -9.56 -0.93 15.10
C TYR A 83 -8.77 -0.04 14.12
N PRO A 84 -7.58 0.46 14.53
CA PRO A 84 -6.68 1.17 13.63
C PRO A 84 -6.25 0.29 12.45
N ALA A 85 -5.95 0.94 11.30
CA ALA A 85 -5.37 0.23 10.19
C ALA A 85 -3.95 -0.25 10.53
N GLU A 86 -3.64 -1.48 10.21
CA GLU A 86 -2.29 -2.03 10.28
C GLU A 86 -1.46 -1.63 9.05
N GLU A 87 -2.07 -1.70 7.86
CA GLU A 87 -1.42 -1.30 6.63
C GLU A 87 -1.30 0.23 6.52
N CYS A 88 -0.07 0.74 6.37
CA CYS A 88 0.20 2.18 6.31
C CYS A 88 -0.59 2.88 5.19
N GLY A 89 -0.83 2.21 4.07
CA GLY A 89 -1.63 2.73 2.96
C GLY A 89 -3.08 3.03 3.33
N MET A 90 -3.62 2.38 4.36
CA MET A 90 -4.99 2.55 4.84
C MET A 90 -5.11 3.49 6.05
N ASN A 91 -4.01 4.13 6.49
CA ASN A 91 -4.03 5.12 7.56
C ASN A 91 -4.51 6.51 7.12
N GLY A 92 -4.62 6.74 5.81
CA GLY A 92 -5.00 8.04 5.25
C GLY A 92 -3.88 9.08 5.23
N CYS A 93 -2.73 8.79 5.80
CA CYS A 93 -1.51 9.58 5.69
C CYS A 93 -0.28 8.69 5.81
N CYS A 94 0.81 9.08 5.16
CA CYS A 94 2.08 8.41 5.34
C CYS A 94 2.67 8.66 6.72
N SER A 95 3.46 7.71 7.18
CA SER A 95 4.42 7.86 8.27
C SER A 95 5.84 7.84 7.68
N CYS A 96 6.81 8.32 8.43
CA CYS A 96 8.21 8.18 8.10
C CYS A 96 8.79 7.05 8.96
N TYR A 97 9.17 5.93 8.34
CA TYR A 97 9.70 4.76 9.08
C TYR A 97 11.17 4.47 8.80
N PHE A 98 11.83 5.38 8.12
CA PHE A 98 13.24 5.35 7.73
C PHE A 98 13.70 4.05 7.07
N VAL A 99 14.00 4.17 5.80
CA VAL A 99 14.67 3.14 5.03
C VAL A 99 16.12 3.55 4.84
N VAL A 100 17.02 2.61 5.04
CA VAL A 100 18.46 2.81 4.89
C VAL A 100 18.92 2.01 3.67
N GLU A 101 19.51 2.70 2.71
CA GLU A 101 20.12 2.07 1.54
C GLU A 101 21.58 1.63 1.83
N ALA A 102 22.15 0.83 0.94
CA ALA A 102 23.47 0.23 1.12
C ALA A 102 24.62 1.26 1.26
N ASP A 103 24.45 2.46 0.74
CA ASP A 103 25.41 3.58 0.85
C ASP A 103 25.26 4.38 2.14
N GLY A 104 24.32 3.99 3.02
CA GLY A 104 24.01 4.68 4.26
C GLY A 104 23.02 5.84 4.13
N SER A 105 22.50 6.10 2.94
CA SER A 105 21.46 7.11 2.72
C SER A 105 20.14 6.72 3.37
N VAL A 106 19.42 7.70 3.92
CA VAL A 106 18.18 7.49 4.68
C VAL A 106 17.00 8.16 3.98
N TYR A 107 15.91 7.44 3.85
CA TYR A 107 14.70 7.85 3.15
C TYR A 107 13.44 7.66 4.01
N PRO A 108 12.31 8.36 3.72
CA PRO A 108 11.10 8.27 4.53
C PRO A 108 10.30 6.99 4.31
N CYS A 109 10.47 6.31 3.18
CA CYS A 109 9.69 5.15 2.73
C CYS A 109 10.45 4.41 1.63
N ASP A 110 10.30 3.10 1.55
CA ASP A 110 10.92 2.22 0.54
C ASP A 110 10.54 2.59 -0.91
N PHE A 111 9.32 3.09 -1.13
CA PHE A 111 8.90 3.58 -2.44
C PHE A 111 9.53 4.94 -2.83
N TYR A 112 10.25 5.59 -1.93
CA TYR A 112 10.78 6.95 -2.12
C TYR A 112 12.29 7.03 -1.87
N CYS A 113 13.03 5.95 -2.19
CA CYS A 113 14.49 5.91 -2.16
C CYS A 113 15.08 6.61 -3.38
N THR A 114 14.87 7.92 -3.49
CA THR A 114 15.42 8.78 -4.55
C THR A 114 16.04 10.04 -3.94
N ASP A 115 16.94 10.71 -4.67
CA ASP A 115 17.66 11.92 -4.21
C ASP A 115 16.71 13.02 -3.71
N ALA A 116 15.54 13.15 -4.36
CA ALA A 116 14.53 14.13 -3.97
C ALA A 116 14.04 13.92 -2.54
N TYR A 117 13.99 12.68 -2.07
CA TYR A 117 13.49 12.30 -0.74
C TYR A 117 14.58 11.91 0.25
N CYS A 118 15.86 11.94 -0.13
CA CYS A 118 16.95 11.68 0.79
C CYS A 118 16.91 12.64 1.98
N LEU A 119 16.88 12.09 3.19
CA LEU A 119 16.83 12.84 4.46
C LEU A 119 18.21 13.13 5.03
N GLY A 120 19.21 12.37 4.60
CA GLY A 120 20.59 12.41 5.08
C GLY A 120 21.20 11.03 5.10
N THR A 121 22.19 10.81 5.95
CA THR A 121 22.87 9.53 6.11
C THR A 121 22.74 9.00 7.54
N VAL A 122 23.04 7.72 7.74
CA VAL A 122 23.05 7.04 9.06
C VAL A 122 24.00 7.67 10.06
N GLU A 123 24.94 8.52 9.61
CA GLU A 123 25.87 9.24 10.48
C GLU A 123 25.18 10.36 11.27
N LYS A 124 24.00 10.81 10.82
CA LYS A 124 23.23 11.84 11.50
C LYS A 124 22.42 11.27 12.64
N PRO A 125 22.28 12.03 13.75
CA PRO A 125 21.36 11.65 14.81
C PRO A 125 19.93 11.48 14.30
N PHE A 126 19.23 10.47 14.82
CA PHE A 126 17.87 10.14 14.42
C PHE A 126 16.90 11.31 14.56
N GLU A 127 17.05 12.10 15.63
CA GLU A 127 16.25 13.29 15.89
C GLU A 127 16.46 14.39 14.84
N GLU A 128 17.65 14.46 14.25
CA GLU A 128 17.94 15.41 13.16
C GLU A 128 17.25 14.97 11.87
N LEU A 129 17.31 13.67 11.56
CA LEU A 129 16.62 13.11 10.39
C LEU A 129 15.11 13.33 10.48
N LEU A 130 14.50 13.13 11.66
CA LEU A 130 13.08 13.38 11.90
C LEU A 130 12.69 14.86 11.71
N LYS A 131 13.57 15.79 12.07
CA LYS A 131 13.36 17.24 11.92
C LYS A 131 13.58 17.74 10.49
N ASN A 132 14.06 16.89 9.58
CA ASN A 132 14.24 17.29 8.19
C ASN A 132 12.90 17.74 7.62
N LYS A 133 12.85 18.92 7.00
CA LYS A 133 11.63 19.49 6.40
C LYS A 133 10.95 18.56 5.40
N LYS A 134 11.75 17.74 4.69
CA LYS A 134 11.23 16.75 3.73
C LYS A 134 10.31 15.73 4.39
N VAL A 135 10.50 15.39 5.68
CA VAL A 135 9.59 14.51 6.42
C VAL A 135 8.20 15.13 6.54
N GLY A 136 8.15 16.40 6.96
CA GLY A 136 6.88 17.14 7.08
C GLY A 136 6.18 17.33 5.74
N GLU A 137 6.94 17.65 4.69
CA GLU A 137 6.44 17.77 3.31
C GLU A 137 5.92 16.42 2.79
N PHE A 138 6.64 15.33 3.00
CA PHE A 138 6.25 13.97 2.61
C PHE A 138 4.94 13.55 3.26
N ILE A 139 4.82 13.72 4.56
CA ILE A 139 3.59 13.39 5.31
C ILE A 139 2.46 14.33 4.90
N GLY A 140 2.73 15.63 4.83
CA GLY A 140 1.74 16.65 4.48
C GLY A 140 1.11 16.43 3.11
N TYR A 141 1.92 16.10 2.11
CA TYR A 141 1.43 15.79 0.76
C TYR A 141 0.48 14.58 0.76
N SER A 142 0.80 13.54 1.52
CA SER A 142 0.00 12.31 1.58
C SER A 142 -1.43 12.51 2.11
N LYS A 143 -1.64 13.59 2.88
CA LYS A 143 -2.95 13.94 3.45
C LYS A 143 -3.92 14.51 2.43
N ARG A 144 -3.44 14.96 1.27
CA ARG A 144 -4.29 15.48 0.21
C ARG A 144 -5.16 14.36 -0.34
N LYS A 145 -6.44 14.63 -0.51
CA LYS A 145 -7.43 13.69 -1.03
C LYS A 145 -8.31 14.40 -2.05
N PRO A 146 -8.61 13.77 -3.20
CA PRO A 146 -9.57 14.30 -4.14
C PRO A 146 -10.98 14.26 -3.55
N LYS A 147 -11.89 15.06 -4.12
CA LYS A 147 -13.29 15.14 -3.66
C LYS A 147 -14.01 13.80 -3.78
N GLU A 148 -13.69 13.04 -4.81
CA GLU A 148 -14.21 11.71 -5.09
C GLU A 148 -13.96 10.75 -3.92
N CYS A 149 -12.76 10.80 -3.34
CA CYS A 149 -12.45 10.02 -2.13
C CYS A 149 -13.32 10.42 -0.95
N LEU A 150 -13.51 11.72 -0.72
CA LEU A 150 -14.28 12.23 0.42
C LEU A 150 -15.76 11.88 0.33
N GLN A 151 -16.28 11.65 -0.88
CA GLN A 151 -17.66 11.23 -1.15
C GLN A 151 -17.83 9.73 -1.31
N CYS A 152 -16.73 8.96 -1.29
CA CYS A 152 -16.74 7.52 -1.49
C CYS A 152 -17.31 6.78 -0.26
N PRO A 153 -18.26 5.85 -0.44
CA PRO A 153 -18.82 5.08 0.69
C PRO A 153 -17.78 4.21 1.39
N TYR A 154 -16.70 3.84 0.70
CA TYR A 154 -15.60 3.02 1.22
C TYR A 154 -14.47 3.84 1.85
N TYR A 155 -14.59 5.17 1.91
CA TYR A 155 -13.53 6.05 2.42
C TYR A 155 -13.10 5.70 3.85
N ARG A 156 -14.01 5.23 4.70
CA ARG A 156 -13.70 4.82 6.08
C ARG A 156 -12.64 3.71 6.15
N LEU A 157 -12.59 2.83 5.15
CA LEU A 157 -11.63 1.73 5.05
C LEU A 157 -10.43 2.12 4.19
N CYS A 158 -10.66 2.56 2.95
CA CYS A 158 -9.60 2.85 1.98
C CYS A 158 -8.77 4.09 2.34
N ARG A 159 -9.41 5.19 2.80
CA ARG A 159 -8.78 6.49 3.12
C ARG A 159 -7.89 7.06 2.02
N GLY A 160 -8.12 6.65 0.77
CA GLY A 160 -7.38 7.07 -0.41
C GLY A 160 -6.15 6.24 -0.74
N GLY A 161 -5.94 5.13 -0.02
CA GLY A 161 -4.86 4.18 -0.29
C GLY A 161 -3.45 4.75 -0.16
N CYS A 162 -2.46 3.95 -0.54
CA CYS A 162 -1.07 4.36 -0.54
C CYS A 162 -0.83 5.52 -1.51
N ARG A 163 -0.09 6.53 -1.05
CA ARG A 163 0.29 7.69 -1.86
C ARG A 163 1.04 7.28 -3.13
N HIS A 164 1.89 6.29 -3.05
CA HIS A 164 2.70 5.81 -4.16
C HIS A 164 1.88 5.34 -5.37
N TRP A 165 0.67 4.85 -5.12
CA TRP A 165 -0.25 4.38 -6.16
C TRP A 165 -1.25 5.44 -6.63
N ARG A 166 -1.09 6.72 -6.24
CA ARG A 166 -1.99 7.80 -6.69
C ARG A 166 -1.51 8.39 -8.00
N GLU A 167 -2.43 8.54 -8.92
CA GLU A 167 -2.19 9.21 -10.19
C GLU A 167 -1.83 10.68 -9.96
N PRO A 168 -0.86 11.25 -10.69
CA PRO A 168 -0.39 12.61 -10.47
C PRO A 168 -1.49 13.69 -10.59
N ASP A 169 -2.34 13.56 -11.58
CA ASP A 169 -3.36 14.59 -11.91
C ASP A 169 -4.61 14.45 -11.04
N SER A 170 -5.19 13.27 -10.99
CA SER A 170 -6.43 12.99 -10.26
C SER A 170 -6.22 12.82 -8.75
N GLN A 171 -5.02 12.45 -8.33
CA GLN A 171 -4.70 12.01 -6.96
C GLN A 171 -5.54 10.79 -6.49
N LEU A 172 -6.28 10.17 -7.39
CA LEU A 172 -6.96 8.91 -7.12
C LEU A 172 -5.94 7.77 -7.07
N ASN A 173 -6.19 6.80 -6.22
CA ASN A 173 -5.39 5.58 -6.22
C ASN A 173 -5.66 4.80 -7.51
N TYR A 174 -4.60 4.36 -8.20
CA TYR A 174 -4.70 3.59 -9.44
C TYR A 174 -5.63 2.37 -9.30
N LEU A 175 -5.59 1.70 -8.15
CA LEU A 175 -6.41 0.51 -7.88
C LEU A 175 -7.88 0.84 -7.53
N CYS A 176 -8.26 2.13 -7.54
CA CYS A 176 -9.60 2.57 -7.14
C CYS A 176 -10.73 2.07 -8.05
N ALA A 177 -10.42 1.74 -9.31
CA ALA A 177 -11.39 1.23 -10.27
C ALA A 177 -11.63 -0.29 -10.18
N GLY A 178 -10.85 -1.00 -9.36
CA GLY A 178 -10.86 -2.46 -9.21
C GLY A 178 -11.62 -3.00 -7.98
#